data_957731797f158c4eff07fa058c51082a
#
_entry.id   957731797f158c4eff07fa058c51082a
#
_cell.length_a   1.000
_cell.length_b   1.000
_cell.length_c   1.000
_cell.angle_alpha   90.00
_cell.angle_beta   90.00
_cell.angle_gamma   90.00
#
_symmetry.space_group_name_H-M   'P 1'
#
loop_
_entity.id
_entity.type
_entity.pdbx_description
1 polymer ?
#
loop_
_entity_poly.entity_id
_entity_poly.type
_entity_poly.pdbx_seq_one_letter_code
_entity_poly.pdbx_strand_id
1 'polypeptide(L)'
;MWMITQDPAHAQRSLELMLAYAEVLKDIDGNDTALMAGLEGIKIVYALEMLSHTYDKISETDIQKVNDMLRNVFLPVWEEFYNTNPYTNGNWGLHVTKSYMAAAILWDDVDMYKKCVNFYLYGNDNGTISHYIDGDTGQCQESGRDQQHTILGLGALSAICELAWKQGNDLYSAYENRVLLGYEYTVKYNLGYDVPFKTWTDVTGKYCKWDVISKETKDKNGGVDTERGNCWQPVFYMVYNHYVNRKGLSMPYTAELLGTYQELEYDGGHPSYGPLLFNDLK
;
A
#
# COMPACT_ATOMS: atom_id res chain seq x y z
N MET A 1 -2.27 -18.62 -3.46
CA MET A 1 -2.55 -20.08 -3.27
C MET A 1 -1.59 -20.97 -4.06
N TRP A 2 -1.28 -20.67 -5.36
CA TRP A 2 -0.33 -21.48 -6.16
C TRP A 2 0.97 -21.79 -5.43
N MET A 3 1.68 -20.77 -4.92
CA MET A 3 2.98 -20.95 -4.22
C MET A 3 2.88 -21.80 -2.95
N ILE A 4 1.71 -21.91 -2.35
CA ILE A 4 1.50 -22.65 -1.09
C ILE A 4 1.06 -24.09 -1.36
N THR A 5 0.07 -24.25 -2.22
CA THR A 5 -0.57 -25.55 -2.46
C THR A 5 0.08 -26.34 -3.58
N GLN A 6 0.81 -25.67 -4.46
CA GLN A 6 1.34 -26.20 -5.73
C GLN A 6 0.24 -26.79 -6.65
N ASP A 7 -1.05 -26.42 -6.39
CA ASP A 7 -2.15 -26.81 -7.26
C ASP A 7 -2.17 -25.91 -8.51
N PRO A 8 -1.91 -26.45 -9.70
CA PRO A 8 -1.85 -25.68 -10.95
C PRO A 8 -3.16 -24.97 -11.30
N ALA A 9 -4.30 -25.39 -10.74
CA ALA A 9 -5.58 -24.74 -10.96
C ALA A 9 -5.56 -23.27 -10.49
N HIS A 10 -4.81 -22.95 -9.42
CA HIS A 10 -4.67 -21.57 -8.95
C HIS A 10 -3.83 -20.71 -9.89
N ALA A 11 -2.72 -21.25 -10.41
CA ALA A 11 -1.88 -20.55 -11.38
C ALA A 11 -2.63 -20.34 -12.69
N GLN A 12 -3.28 -21.38 -13.19
CA GLN A 12 -4.09 -21.35 -14.41
C GLN A 12 -5.20 -20.28 -14.31
N ARG A 13 -5.94 -20.25 -13.18
CA ARG A 13 -7.00 -19.26 -12.99
C ARG A 13 -6.49 -17.83 -12.93
N SER A 14 -5.34 -17.61 -12.30
CA SER A 14 -4.70 -16.29 -12.26
C SER A 14 -4.30 -15.83 -13.67
N LEU A 15 -3.69 -16.72 -14.46
CA LEU A 15 -3.31 -16.44 -15.85
C LEU A 15 -4.53 -16.12 -16.71
N GLU A 16 -5.59 -16.92 -16.63
CA GLU A 16 -6.84 -16.68 -17.36
C GLU A 16 -7.43 -15.29 -17.06
N LEU A 17 -7.45 -14.89 -15.80
CA LEU A 17 -7.95 -13.56 -15.40
C LEU A 17 -7.08 -12.44 -15.99
N MET A 18 -5.77 -12.54 -15.89
CA MET A 18 -4.87 -11.52 -16.44
C MET A 18 -5.02 -11.39 -17.96
N LEU A 19 -5.11 -12.52 -18.67
CA LEU A 19 -5.29 -12.52 -20.13
C LEU A 19 -6.66 -11.97 -20.53
N ALA A 20 -7.73 -12.27 -19.79
CA ALA A 20 -9.05 -11.71 -20.05
C ALA A 20 -9.07 -10.19 -19.89
N TYR A 21 -8.39 -9.66 -18.86
CA TYR A 21 -8.20 -8.21 -18.72
C TYR A 21 -7.36 -7.63 -19.85
N ALA A 22 -6.23 -8.26 -20.21
CA ALA A 22 -5.36 -7.80 -21.29
C ALA A 22 -6.06 -7.72 -22.65
N GLU A 23 -7.05 -8.57 -22.89
CA GLU A 23 -7.84 -8.56 -24.11
C GLU A 23 -8.80 -7.36 -24.18
N VAL A 24 -9.47 -7.02 -23.07
CA VAL A 24 -10.61 -6.08 -23.06
C VAL A 24 -10.28 -4.71 -22.48
N LEU A 25 -9.36 -4.62 -21.52
CA LEU A 25 -9.06 -3.37 -20.83
C LEU A 25 -8.22 -2.46 -21.74
N LYS A 26 -8.77 -1.30 -22.10
CA LYS A 26 -8.13 -0.34 -23.01
C LYS A 26 -7.86 1.02 -22.34
N ASP A 27 -8.58 1.30 -21.26
CA ASP A 27 -8.52 2.57 -20.57
C ASP A 27 -8.96 2.41 -19.11
N ILE A 28 -8.51 3.33 -18.24
CA ILE A 28 -8.98 3.50 -16.86
C ILE A 28 -9.44 4.95 -16.75
N ASP A 29 -10.72 5.16 -16.59
CA ASP A 29 -11.34 6.49 -16.53
C ASP A 29 -12.17 6.70 -15.26
N GLY A 30 -12.68 7.92 -15.08
CA GLY A 30 -13.53 8.30 -13.96
C GLY A 30 -12.80 9.10 -12.87
N ASN A 31 -13.51 9.34 -11.77
CA ASN A 31 -13.02 10.26 -10.73
C ASN A 31 -11.84 9.69 -9.92
N ASP A 32 -11.76 8.37 -9.80
CA ASP A 32 -10.77 7.67 -8.96
C ASP A 32 -9.70 6.95 -9.79
N THR A 33 -9.49 7.37 -11.04
CA THR A 33 -8.60 6.74 -12.02
C THR A 33 -7.22 6.40 -11.45
N ALA A 34 -6.53 7.38 -10.86
CA ALA A 34 -5.19 7.17 -10.31
C ALA A 34 -5.20 6.18 -9.13
N LEU A 35 -6.18 6.31 -8.23
CA LEU A 35 -6.31 5.40 -7.09
C LEU A 35 -6.61 3.98 -7.56
N MET A 36 -7.54 3.81 -8.51
CA MET A 36 -7.87 2.48 -9.06
C MET A 36 -6.70 1.84 -9.79
N ALA A 37 -5.96 2.62 -10.58
CA ALA A 37 -4.74 2.13 -11.22
C ALA A 37 -3.68 1.70 -10.18
N GLY A 38 -3.58 2.40 -9.05
CA GLY A 38 -2.70 2.06 -7.94
C GLY A 38 -3.15 0.83 -7.14
N LEU A 39 -4.45 0.62 -6.96
CA LEU A 39 -4.99 -0.53 -6.21
C LEU A 39 -4.99 -1.82 -7.03
N GLU A 40 -5.34 -1.73 -8.30
CA GLU A 40 -5.50 -2.91 -9.16
C GLU A 40 -4.20 -3.29 -9.88
N GLY A 41 -3.40 -2.30 -10.30
CA GLY A 41 -2.15 -2.55 -11.02
C GLY A 41 -1.18 -3.43 -10.28
N ILE A 42 -1.01 -3.23 -8.98
CA ILE A 42 -0.08 -4.03 -8.16
C ILE A 42 -0.46 -5.51 -8.12
N LYS A 43 -1.74 -5.84 -8.15
CA LYS A 43 -2.21 -7.24 -8.14
C LYS A 43 -1.80 -7.95 -9.42
N ILE A 44 -1.92 -7.26 -10.56
CA ILE A 44 -1.53 -7.79 -11.86
C ILE A 44 -0.01 -7.93 -11.93
N VAL A 45 0.74 -6.91 -11.49
CA VAL A 45 2.21 -6.95 -11.46
C VAL A 45 2.70 -8.11 -10.60
N TYR A 46 2.19 -8.28 -9.38
CA TYR A 46 2.59 -9.39 -8.51
C TYR A 46 2.22 -10.76 -9.08
N ALA A 47 1.04 -10.89 -9.69
CA ALA A 47 0.61 -12.13 -10.29
C ALA A 47 1.50 -12.49 -11.49
N LEU A 48 1.80 -11.51 -12.35
CA LEU A 48 2.66 -11.72 -13.52
C LEU A 48 4.09 -12.09 -13.09
N GLU A 49 4.71 -11.34 -12.19
CA GLU A 49 6.04 -11.60 -11.63
C GLU A 49 6.12 -13.01 -11.05
N MET A 50 5.14 -13.38 -10.23
CA MET A 50 5.10 -14.71 -9.60
C MET A 50 4.97 -15.82 -10.64
N LEU A 51 4.04 -15.71 -11.58
CA LEU A 51 3.79 -16.77 -12.55
C LEU A 51 4.91 -16.90 -13.58
N SER A 52 5.52 -15.80 -14.02
CA SER A 52 6.62 -15.84 -14.98
C SER A 52 7.84 -16.59 -14.46
N HIS A 53 8.04 -16.64 -13.14
CA HIS A 53 9.16 -17.32 -12.51
C HIS A 53 8.84 -18.71 -11.93
N THR A 54 7.56 -19.08 -11.79
CA THR A 54 7.19 -20.27 -11.03
C THR A 54 6.21 -21.19 -11.73
N TYR A 55 5.60 -20.77 -12.86
CA TYR A 55 4.60 -21.55 -13.57
C TYR A 55 5.04 -21.83 -15.01
N ASP A 56 5.43 -23.07 -15.27
CA ASP A 56 6.02 -23.52 -16.53
C ASP A 56 5.07 -23.50 -17.75
N LYS A 57 3.76 -23.29 -17.52
CA LYS A 57 2.77 -23.24 -18.60
C LYS A 57 2.41 -21.81 -19.05
N ILE A 58 2.99 -20.79 -18.44
CA ILE A 58 2.86 -19.42 -18.96
C ILE A 58 3.78 -19.26 -20.16
N SER A 59 3.26 -18.77 -21.28
CA SER A 59 4.07 -18.56 -22.48
C SER A 59 4.64 -17.13 -22.53
N GLU A 60 5.73 -16.93 -23.27
CA GLU A 60 6.29 -15.60 -23.58
C GLU A 60 5.22 -14.67 -24.21
N THR A 61 4.34 -15.23 -25.04
CA THR A 61 3.22 -14.48 -25.65
C THR A 61 2.22 -14.01 -24.60
N ASP A 62 1.94 -14.81 -23.57
CA ASP A 62 1.02 -14.44 -22.50
C ASP A 62 1.66 -13.36 -21.61
N ILE A 63 2.93 -13.51 -21.26
CA ILE A 63 3.71 -12.50 -20.53
C ILE A 63 3.69 -11.17 -21.28
N GLN A 64 3.94 -11.20 -22.60
CA GLN A 64 3.96 -9.99 -23.42
C GLN A 64 2.58 -9.30 -23.47
N LYS A 65 1.47 -10.04 -23.62
CA LYS A 65 0.12 -9.47 -23.63
C LYS A 65 -0.21 -8.73 -22.34
N VAL A 66 0.13 -9.31 -21.18
CA VAL A 66 -0.11 -8.67 -19.87
C VAL A 66 0.80 -7.45 -19.69
N ASN A 67 2.06 -7.54 -20.10
CA ASN A 67 2.98 -6.41 -20.09
C ASN A 67 2.51 -5.26 -20.99
N ASP A 68 1.99 -5.57 -22.18
CA ASP A 68 1.43 -4.56 -23.10
C ASP A 68 0.24 -3.84 -22.47
N MET A 69 -0.64 -4.55 -21.78
CA MET A 69 -1.72 -3.92 -21.01
C MET A 69 -1.17 -3.02 -19.90
N LEU A 70 -0.24 -3.49 -19.09
CA LEU A 70 0.35 -2.68 -18.03
C LEU A 70 1.02 -1.41 -18.58
N ARG A 71 1.76 -1.52 -19.69
CA ARG A 71 2.46 -0.39 -20.33
C ARG A 71 1.52 0.58 -21.05
N ASN A 72 0.44 0.10 -21.66
CA ASN A 72 -0.42 0.94 -22.49
C ASN A 72 -1.62 1.50 -21.72
N VAL A 73 -2.03 0.87 -20.61
CA VAL A 73 -3.23 1.26 -19.84
C VAL A 73 -2.87 1.80 -18.46
N PHE A 74 -2.04 1.12 -17.69
CA PHE A 74 -1.71 1.52 -16.31
C PHE A 74 -0.58 2.55 -16.25
N LEU A 75 0.51 2.33 -16.99
CA LEU A 75 1.68 3.20 -16.95
C LEU A 75 1.35 4.67 -17.26
N PRO A 76 0.54 5.00 -18.29
CA PRO A 76 0.17 6.39 -18.57
C PRO A 76 -0.54 7.07 -17.39
N VAL A 77 -1.42 6.34 -16.68
CA VAL A 77 -2.14 6.86 -15.50
C VAL A 77 -1.18 7.15 -14.36
N TRP A 78 -0.24 6.23 -14.08
CA TRP A 78 0.76 6.44 -13.04
C TRP A 78 1.69 7.61 -13.35
N GLU A 79 2.12 7.76 -14.62
CA GLU A 79 2.99 8.86 -15.03
C GLU A 79 2.27 10.20 -15.01
N GLU A 80 1.01 10.26 -15.44
CA GLU A 80 0.20 11.47 -15.36
C GLU A 80 0.05 11.93 -13.92
N PHE A 81 -0.18 11.00 -12.97
CA PHE A 81 -0.24 11.33 -11.55
C PHE A 81 1.03 12.05 -11.09
N TYR A 82 2.21 11.53 -11.43
CA TYR A 82 3.49 12.16 -11.07
C TYR A 82 3.69 13.54 -11.72
N ASN A 83 3.08 13.78 -12.87
CA ASN A 83 3.14 15.08 -13.57
C ASN A 83 2.14 16.09 -13.00
N THR A 84 1.07 15.63 -12.34
CA THR A 84 0.01 16.49 -11.78
C THR A 84 0.12 16.74 -10.28
N ASN A 85 1.08 16.08 -9.59
CA ASN A 85 1.26 16.31 -8.16
C ASN A 85 1.70 17.76 -7.87
N PRO A 86 1.49 18.31 -6.66
CA PRO A 86 1.01 17.63 -5.47
C PRO A 86 -0.47 17.28 -5.53
N TYR A 87 -0.81 16.09 -5.04
CA TYR A 87 -2.17 15.62 -4.90
C TYR A 87 -2.67 15.74 -3.46
N THR A 88 -3.98 15.92 -3.29
CA THR A 88 -4.56 16.27 -1.99
C THR A 88 -4.65 15.09 -1.02
N ASN A 89 -4.97 13.89 -1.52
CA ASN A 89 -5.11 12.69 -0.71
C ASN A 89 -3.80 11.90 -0.72
N GLY A 90 -3.11 11.86 0.41
CA GLY A 90 -1.81 11.19 0.51
C GLY A 90 -1.85 9.71 0.16
N ASN A 91 -2.93 9.00 0.54
CA ASN A 91 -3.09 7.59 0.18
C ASN A 91 -3.07 7.34 -1.34
N TRP A 92 -3.57 8.27 -2.17
CA TRP A 92 -3.54 8.15 -3.64
C TRP A 92 -2.11 8.10 -4.16
N GLY A 93 -1.27 9.05 -3.73
CA GLY A 93 0.15 9.09 -4.10
C GLY A 93 0.90 7.83 -3.68
N LEU A 94 0.57 7.31 -2.50
CA LEU A 94 1.15 6.07 -1.98
C LEU A 94 0.71 4.85 -2.79
N HIS A 95 -0.57 4.73 -3.16
CA HIS A 95 -1.04 3.61 -3.97
C HIS A 95 -0.48 3.63 -5.40
N VAL A 96 -0.40 4.81 -6.02
CA VAL A 96 0.25 4.95 -7.33
C VAL A 96 1.73 4.58 -7.23
N THR A 97 2.45 5.10 -6.23
CA THR A 97 3.89 4.83 -6.04
C THR A 97 4.15 3.35 -5.79
N LYS A 98 3.32 2.69 -4.98
CA LYS A 98 3.38 1.25 -4.73
C LYS A 98 3.33 0.44 -6.03
N SER A 99 2.36 0.70 -6.89
CA SER A 99 2.17 -0.03 -8.14
C SER A 99 3.24 0.32 -9.17
N TYR A 100 3.60 1.60 -9.27
CA TYR A 100 4.64 2.07 -10.18
C TYR A 100 6.02 1.48 -9.81
N MET A 101 6.35 1.42 -8.51
CA MET A 101 7.58 0.77 -8.02
C MET A 101 7.59 -0.73 -8.31
N ALA A 102 6.47 -1.43 -8.08
CA ALA A 102 6.36 -2.85 -8.40
C ALA A 102 6.56 -3.12 -9.90
N ALA A 103 5.96 -2.29 -10.77
CA ALA A 103 6.14 -2.39 -12.21
C ALA A 103 7.59 -2.07 -12.64
N ALA A 104 8.25 -1.10 -12.00
CA ALA A 104 9.67 -0.80 -12.23
C ALA A 104 10.56 -2.02 -11.94
N ILE A 105 10.24 -2.76 -10.85
CA ILE A 105 10.96 -4.00 -10.50
C ILE A 105 10.68 -5.10 -11.54
N LEU A 106 9.42 -5.32 -11.91
CA LEU A 106 9.04 -6.30 -12.95
C LEU A 106 9.75 -6.05 -14.29
N TRP A 107 10.03 -4.79 -14.63
CA TRP A 107 10.63 -4.39 -15.89
C TRP A 107 12.14 -4.13 -15.82
N ASP A 108 12.77 -4.35 -14.66
CA ASP A 108 14.18 -3.99 -14.39
C ASP A 108 14.50 -2.52 -14.72
N ASP A 109 13.51 -1.62 -14.57
CA ASP A 109 13.65 -0.19 -14.85
C ASP A 109 14.16 0.55 -13.62
N VAL A 110 15.47 0.71 -13.55
CA VAL A 110 16.18 1.36 -12.44
C VAL A 110 15.81 2.84 -12.30
N ASP A 111 15.56 3.55 -13.40
CA ASP A 111 15.26 4.98 -13.35
C ASP A 111 13.82 5.21 -12.87
N MET A 112 12.90 4.38 -13.31
CA MET A 112 11.53 4.34 -12.81
C MET A 112 11.50 4.00 -11.30
N TYR A 113 12.30 3.03 -10.87
CA TYR A 113 12.44 2.68 -9.45
C TYR A 113 12.99 3.85 -8.63
N LYS A 114 14.06 4.51 -9.07
CA LYS A 114 14.63 5.69 -8.41
C LYS A 114 13.65 6.85 -8.33
N LYS A 115 12.80 7.04 -9.34
CA LYS A 115 11.73 8.04 -9.33
C LYS A 115 10.76 7.79 -8.17
N CYS A 116 10.37 6.51 -7.94
CA CYS A 116 9.54 6.14 -6.80
C CYS A 116 10.21 6.40 -5.44
N VAL A 117 11.48 6.02 -5.30
CA VAL A 117 12.26 6.27 -4.08
C VAL A 117 12.38 7.77 -3.79
N ASN A 118 12.66 8.56 -4.82
CA ASN A 118 12.75 10.02 -4.68
C ASN A 118 11.39 10.64 -4.30
N PHE A 119 10.29 10.18 -4.90
CA PHE A 119 8.96 10.63 -4.52
C PHE A 119 8.65 10.29 -3.04
N TYR A 120 8.93 9.05 -2.64
CA TYR A 120 8.72 8.61 -1.27
C TYR A 120 9.49 9.46 -0.26
N LEU A 121 10.77 9.75 -0.52
CA LEU A 121 11.64 10.46 0.41
C LEU A 121 11.51 11.99 0.33
N TYR A 122 11.39 12.55 -0.87
CA TYR A 122 11.62 13.97 -1.13
C TYR A 122 10.55 14.62 -2.00
N GLY A 123 9.48 13.92 -2.34
CA GLY A 123 8.40 14.45 -3.17
C GLY A 123 7.69 15.64 -2.51
N ASN A 124 7.07 16.47 -3.33
CA ASN A 124 6.21 17.56 -2.86
C ASN A 124 4.74 17.14 -2.95
N ASP A 125 4.38 16.08 -2.26
CA ASP A 125 3.03 15.49 -2.27
C ASP A 125 2.64 15.04 -0.86
N ASN A 126 1.35 14.95 -0.59
CA ASN A 126 0.85 14.44 0.69
C ASN A 126 1.19 12.94 0.92
N GLY A 127 1.50 12.18 -0.14
CA GLY A 127 1.99 10.80 -0.06
C GLY A 127 3.50 10.67 0.22
N THR A 128 4.25 11.76 0.24
CA THR A 128 5.65 11.73 0.67
C THR A 128 5.75 11.47 2.18
N ILE A 129 6.68 10.65 2.63
CA ILE A 129 6.75 10.19 4.02
C ILE A 129 6.74 11.34 5.05
N SER A 130 7.46 12.42 4.79
CA SER A 130 7.53 13.60 5.67
C SER A 130 6.26 14.45 5.67
N HIS A 131 5.42 14.33 4.65
CA HIS A 131 4.12 14.99 4.55
C HIS A 131 2.96 14.07 4.93
N TYR A 132 3.16 12.76 4.93
CA TYR A 132 2.12 11.82 5.31
C TYR A 132 2.09 11.53 6.81
N ILE A 133 3.26 11.48 7.47
CA ILE A 133 3.38 11.19 8.91
C ILE A 133 4.15 12.32 9.60
N ASP A 134 3.54 12.90 10.63
CA ASP A 134 4.17 13.89 11.51
C ASP A 134 5.30 13.26 12.32
N GLY A 135 6.44 13.96 12.36
CA GLY A 135 7.64 13.46 12.99
C GLY A 135 7.67 13.46 14.49
N ASP A 136 6.88 14.32 15.10
CA ASP A 136 6.86 14.46 16.57
C ASP A 136 5.87 13.49 17.20
N THR A 137 4.71 13.29 16.54
CA THR A 137 3.58 12.57 17.12
C THR A 137 3.27 11.22 16.46
N GLY A 138 3.59 11.06 15.17
CA GLY A 138 3.14 9.94 14.35
C GLY A 138 1.75 10.15 13.73
N GLN A 139 1.10 11.29 13.96
CA GLN A 139 -0.17 11.63 13.34
C GLN A 139 -0.05 11.54 11.82
N CYS A 140 -0.99 10.82 11.18
CA CYS A 140 -1.03 10.73 9.72
C CYS A 140 -1.84 11.87 9.12
N GLN A 141 -1.54 12.23 7.86
CA GLN A 141 -2.19 13.31 7.12
C GLN A 141 -3.72 13.13 7.10
N GLU A 142 -4.20 11.90 6.98
CA GLU A 142 -5.64 11.61 6.89
C GLU A 142 -6.30 11.29 8.24
N SER A 143 -5.58 11.37 9.38
CA SER A 143 -6.12 11.07 10.73
C SER A 143 -7.34 11.92 11.09
N GLY A 144 -7.46 13.14 10.56
CA GLY A 144 -8.63 14.00 10.73
C GLY A 144 -9.75 13.73 9.71
N ARG A 145 -9.47 13.00 8.64
CA ARG A 145 -10.46 12.63 7.62
C ARG A 145 -11.30 11.45 8.06
N ASP A 146 -10.68 10.28 8.17
CA ASP A 146 -11.23 9.06 8.72
C ASP A 146 -10.13 8.02 8.95
N GLN A 147 -10.43 7.00 9.74
CA GLN A 147 -9.45 5.99 10.12
C GLN A 147 -9.23 4.94 9.01
N GLN A 148 -10.22 4.70 8.16
CA GLN A 148 -10.09 3.75 7.04
C GLN A 148 -9.04 4.24 6.04
N HIS A 149 -9.13 5.51 5.58
CA HIS A 149 -8.15 6.07 4.65
C HIS A 149 -6.77 6.22 5.28
N THR A 150 -6.70 6.52 6.59
CA THR A 150 -5.44 6.54 7.34
C THR A 150 -4.73 5.18 7.29
N ILE A 151 -5.45 4.09 7.58
CA ILE A 151 -4.90 2.72 7.55
C ILE A 151 -4.59 2.30 6.11
N LEU A 152 -5.46 2.65 5.15
CA LEU A 152 -5.25 2.40 3.72
C LEU A 152 -3.92 3.00 3.23
N GLY A 153 -3.65 4.25 3.58
CA GLY A 153 -2.39 4.92 3.22
C GLY A 153 -1.16 4.33 3.92
N LEU A 154 -1.27 3.99 5.22
CA LEU A 154 -0.19 3.30 5.94
C LEU A 154 0.15 1.95 5.31
N GLY A 155 -0.86 1.18 4.88
CA GLY A 155 -0.66 -0.09 4.19
C GLY A 155 0.06 0.07 2.85
N ALA A 156 -0.29 1.08 2.07
CA ALA A 156 0.41 1.38 0.81
C ALA A 156 1.87 1.80 1.08
N LEU A 157 2.10 2.60 2.10
CA LEU A 157 3.42 3.10 2.49
C LEU A 157 4.33 1.95 2.96
N SER A 158 3.83 1.04 3.79
CA SER A 158 4.60 -0.13 4.20
C SER A 158 4.87 -1.10 3.05
N ALA A 159 3.95 -1.23 2.08
CA ALA A 159 4.18 -2.03 0.88
C ALA A 159 5.31 -1.46 0.00
N ILE A 160 5.41 -0.13 -0.14
CA ILE A 160 6.55 0.54 -0.79
C ILE A 160 7.86 0.19 -0.07
N CYS A 161 7.86 0.25 1.27
CA CYS A 161 9.03 -0.11 2.06
C CYS A 161 9.42 -1.58 1.90
N GLU A 162 8.47 -2.51 1.86
CA GLU A 162 8.75 -3.94 1.68
C GLU A 162 9.27 -4.25 0.27
N LEU A 163 8.71 -3.62 -0.77
CA LEU A 163 9.25 -3.69 -2.13
C LEU A 163 10.71 -3.24 -2.17
N ALA A 164 11.00 -2.09 -1.58
CA ALA A 164 12.37 -1.56 -1.53
C ALA A 164 13.30 -2.44 -0.70
N TRP A 165 12.84 -2.98 0.43
CA TRP A 165 13.59 -3.91 1.26
C TRP A 165 14.03 -5.16 0.48
N LYS A 166 13.13 -5.72 -0.33
CA LYS A 166 13.44 -6.87 -1.20
C LYS A 166 14.47 -6.54 -2.29
N GLN A 167 14.63 -5.27 -2.64
CA GLN A 167 15.67 -4.78 -3.54
C GLN A 167 16.96 -4.35 -2.81
N GLY A 168 17.07 -4.59 -1.48
CA GLY A 168 18.22 -4.23 -0.68
C GLY A 168 18.25 -2.76 -0.24
N ASN A 169 17.15 -2.02 -0.37
CA ASN A 169 17.03 -0.62 0.00
C ASN A 169 16.08 -0.45 1.21
N ASP A 170 16.61 -0.04 2.35
CA ASP A 170 15.86 0.09 3.60
C ASP A 170 15.12 1.44 3.69
N LEU A 171 13.94 1.53 3.08
CA LEU A 171 13.07 2.70 3.21
C LEU A 171 12.29 2.72 4.54
N TYR A 172 12.19 1.62 5.25
CA TYR A 172 11.57 1.58 6.57
C TYR A 172 12.31 2.44 7.59
N SER A 173 13.66 2.49 7.50
CA SER A 173 14.49 3.31 8.40
C SER A 173 14.44 4.81 8.12
N ALA A 174 13.81 5.22 7.01
CA ALA A 174 13.76 6.63 6.61
C ALA A 174 13.12 7.50 7.69
N TYR A 175 13.69 8.70 7.87
CA TYR A 175 13.22 9.68 8.86
C TYR A 175 13.07 9.09 10.28
N GLU A 176 14.10 8.35 10.74
CA GLU A 176 14.14 7.75 12.07
C GLU A 176 12.98 6.77 12.34
N ASN A 177 12.70 5.87 11.37
CA ASN A 177 11.61 4.90 11.40
C ASN A 177 10.22 5.56 11.43
N ARG A 178 9.99 6.59 10.63
CA ARG A 178 8.76 7.35 10.58
C ARG A 178 7.51 6.48 10.37
N VAL A 179 7.63 5.40 9.62
CA VAL A 179 6.54 4.44 9.38
C VAL A 179 6.10 3.76 10.67
N LEU A 180 7.05 3.31 11.52
CA LEU A 180 6.76 2.73 12.83
C LEU A 180 5.94 3.71 13.68
N LEU A 181 6.36 4.99 13.71
CA LEU A 181 5.69 6.01 14.49
C LEU A 181 4.23 6.21 14.05
N GLY A 182 3.97 6.25 12.73
CA GLY A 182 2.63 6.37 12.15
C GLY A 182 1.72 5.17 12.48
N TYR A 183 2.27 3.96 12.42
CA TYR A 183 1.53 2.75 12.80
C TYR A 183 1.17 2.75 14.28
N GLU A 184 2.13 2.98 15.17
CA GLU A 184 1.89 2.98 16.62
C GLU A 184 0.89 4.07 17.02
N TYR A 185 0.95 5.26 16.45
CA TYR A 185 -0.03 6.32 16.67
C TYR A 185 -1.44 5.90 16.24
N THR A 186 -1.57 5.40 15.02
CA THR A 186 -2.88 5.03 14.45
C THR A 186 -3.49 3.83 15.16
N VAL A 187 -2.69 2.80 15.45
CA VAL A 187 -3.15 1.63 16.20
C VAL A 187 -3.54 2.01 17.62
N LYS A 188 -2.71 2.78 18.33
CA LYS A 188 -3.01 3.28 19.66
C LYS A 188 -4.37 3.97 19.72
N TYR A 189 -4.64 4.89 18.78
CA TYR A 189 -5.92 5.58 18.70
C TYR A 189 -7.09 4.62 18.49
N ASN A 190 -6.96 3.70 17.56
CA ASN A 190 -8.04 2.78 17.21
C ASN A 190 -8.27 1.67 18.26
N LEU A 191 -7.29 1.39 19.13
CA LEU A 191 -7.48 0.56 20.33
C LEU A 191 -8.19 1.30 21.47
N GLY A 192 -8.52 2.58 21.31
CA GLY A 192 -9.29 3.36 22.27
C GLY A 192 -8.44 4.28 23.16
N TYR A 193 -7.11 4.26 23.05
CA TYR A 193 -6.24 5.14 23.82
C TYR A 193 -6.25 6.58 23.27
N ASP A 194 -5.97 7.54 24.15
CA ASP A 194 -5.77 8.93 23.74
C ASP A 194 -4.42 9.13 23.06
N VAL A 195 -4.43 9.97 22.02
CA VAL A 195 -3.23 10.40 21.28
C VAL A 195 -3.24 11.92 21.13
N PRO A 196 -2.07 12.57 21.05
CA PRO A 196 -2.02 13.99 20.72
C PRO A 196 -2.52 14.21 19.30
N PHE A 197 -3.23 15.32 19.08
CA PHE A 197 -3.65 15.72 17.73
C PHE A 197 -3.37 17.21 17.55
N LYS A 198 -2.79 17.56 16.41
CA LYS A 198 -2.62 18.94 15.99
C LYS A 198 -3.30 19.19 14.65
N THR A 199 -3.78 20.41 14.44
CA THR A 199 -4.38 20.83 13.17
C THR A 199 -3.45 20.44 12.01
N TRP A 200 -3.99 19.72 11.04
CA TRP A 200 -3.26 19.34 9.84
C TRP A 200 -3.76 20.15 8.65
N THR A 201 -2.83 20.81 7.96
CA THR A 201 -3.07 21.43 6.66
C THR A 201 -2.27 20.67 5.62
N ASP A 202 -2.94 20.16 4.59
CA ASP A 202 -2.27 19.43 3.52
C ASP A 202 -1.35 20.34 2.68
N VAL A 203 -0.35 19.74 1.99
CA VAL A 203 0.66 20.51 1.25
C VAL A 203 0.09 21.32 0.08
N THR A 204 -1.11 20.99 -0.40
CA THR A 204 -1.78 21.77 -1.46
C THR A 204 -2.51 22.99 -0.94
N GLY A 205 -2.88 22.99 0.35
CA GLY A 205 -3.73 24.00 0.95
C GLY A 205 -5.15 24.07 0.36
N LYS A 206 -5.54 23.08 -0.46
CA LYS A 206 -6.81 23.10 -1.22
C LYS A 206 -7.86 22.17 -0.64
N TYR A 207 -7.43 21.07 -0.03
CA TYR A 207 -8.34 19.99 0.31
C TYR A 207 -8.90 20.13 1.72
N CYS A 208 -8.04 20.21 2.70
CA CYS A 208 -8.49 20.13 4.07
C CYS A 208 -7.56 20.82 5.06
N LYS A 209 -8.23 21.29 6.08
CA LYS A 209 -7.65 21.64 7.35
C LYS A 209 -8.44 20.88 8.41
N TRP A 210 -7.84 19.86 9.01
CA TRP A 210 -8.48 19.09 10.06
C TRP A 210 -8.04 19.57 11.43
N ASP A 211 -9.02 19.92 12.26
CA ASP A 211 -8.79 20.47 13.61
C ASP A 211 -9.02 19.43 14.71
N VAL A 212 -9.59 18.27 14.36
CA VAL A 212 -9.83 17.15 15.28
C VAL A 212 -9.52 15.82 14.60
N ILE A 213 -9.10 14.84 15.39
CA ILE A 213 -8.95 13.48 14.90
C ILE A 213 -10.33 12.87 14.64
N SER A 214 -10.51 12.24 13.49
CA SER A 214 -11.79 11.62 13.13
C SER A 214 -11.97 10.28 13.83
N LYS A 215 -13.19 10.03 14.27
CA LYS A 215 -13.66 8.70 14.72
C LYS A 215 -14.31 7.91 13.58
N GLU A 216 -14.52 8.54 12.44
CA GLU A 216 -15.23 7.92 11.33
C GLU A 216 -14.44 6.75 10.78
N THR A 217 -15.16 5.66 10.56
CA THR A 217 -14.74 4.46 9.87
C THR A 217 -15.84 4.10 8.88
N LYS A 218 -15.57 3.20 7.94
CA LYS A 218 -16.61 2.66 7.08
C LYS A 218 -16.78 1.18 7.40
N ASP A 219 -18.02 0.77 7.59
CA ASP A 219 -18.36 -0.63 7.74
C ASP A 219 -18.14 -1.42 6.43
N LYS A 220 -18.29 -2.74 6.50
CA LYS A 220 -18.15 -3.66 5.35
C LYS A 220 -19.11 -3.37 4.19
N ASN A 221 -20.17 -2.58 4.42
CA ASN A 221 -21.20 -2.22 3.45
C ASN A 221 -21.08 -0.76 2.99
N GLY A 222 -20.03 -0.05 3.41
CA GLY A 222 -19.80 1.34 3.08
C GLY A 222 -20.62 2.34 3.92
N GLY A 223 -21.28 1.88 4.98
CA GLY A 223 -21.93 2.73 5.99
C GLY A 223 -20.88 3.41 6.86
N VAL A 224 -21.21 4.60 7.38
CA VAL A 224 -20.33 5.31 8.31
C VAL A 224 -20.49 4.69 9.69
N ASP A 225 -19.40 4.19 10.27
CA ASP A 225 -19.28 3.79 11.66
C ASP A 225 -18.47 4.86 12.40
N THR A 226 -18.79 5.13 13.64
CA THR A 226 -18.09 6.09 14.49
C THR A 226 -17.36 5.43 15.66
N GLU A 227 -17.32 4.10 15.70
CA GLU A 227 -16.59 3.36 16.72
C GLU A 227 -15.15 3.12 16.30
N ARG A 228 -14.21 3.45 17.17
CA ARG A 228 -12.79 3.20 16.96
C ARG A 228 -12.53 1.70 16.80
N GLY A 229 -11.63 1.33 15.91
CA GLY A 229 -11.19 -0.06 15.72
C GLY A 229 -12.08 -0.93 14.82
N ASN A 230 -13.10 -0.36 14.18
CA ASN A 230 -13.98 -1.12 13.28
C ASN A 230 -13.52 -1.16 11.81
N CYS A 231 -12.34 -0.61 11.50
CA CYS A 231 -11.82 -0.50 10.12
C CYS A 231 -10.47 -1.18 9.90
N TRP A 232 -10.15 -2.19 10.69
CA TRP A 232 -8.88 -2.89 10.52
C TRP A 232 -8.73 -3.46 9.11
N GLN A 233 -7.55 -3.27 8.54
CA GLN A 233 -7.13 -3.79 7.25
C GLN A 233 -5.89 -4.67 7.45
N PRO A 234 -5.61 -5.64 6.57
CA PRO A 234 -4.50 -6.58 6.77
C PRO A 234 -3.15 -5.97 6.38
N VAL A 235 -2.66 -5.02 7.18
CA VAL A 235 -1.47 -4.22 6.90
C VAL A 235 -0.41 -4.22 8.02
N PHE A 236 -0.71 -4.89 9.15
CA PHE A 236 0.07 -4.76 10.37
C PHE A 236 1.18 -5.81 10.49
N TYR A 237 0.96 -7.05 10.06
CA TYR A 237 2.00 -8.10 10.13
C TYR A 237 3.25 -7.77 9.33
N MET A 238 3.12 -7.18 8.16
CA MET A 238 4.26 -6.81 7.31
C MET A 238 5.19 -5.83 8.03
N VAL A 239 4.64 -4.75 8.58
CA VAL A 239 5.42 -3.74 9.29
C VAL A 239 5.94 -4.26 10.64
N TYR A 240 5.13 -5.05 11.36
CA TYR A 240 5.53 -5.68 12.60
C TYR A 240 6.70 -6.64 12.38
N ASN A 241 6.63 -7.48 11.34
CA ASN A 241 7.72 -8.38 10.97
C ASN A 241 9.02 -7.60 10.72
N HIS A 242 8.95 -6.49 9.99
CA HIS A 242 10.15 -5.70 9.74
C HIS A 242 10.73 -5.13 11.03
N TYR A 243 9.95 -4.34 11.76
CA TYR A 243 10.51 -3.61 12.90
C TYR A 243 10.80 -4.51 14.11
N VAL A 244 9.94 -5.47 14.41
CA VAL A 244 10.11 -6.32 15.59
C VAL A 244 10.98 -7.52 15.29
N ASN A 245 10.65 -8.32 14.27
CA ASN A 245 11.36 -9.57 14.02
C ASN A 245 12.74 -9.36 13.37
N ARG A 246 12.82 -8.48 12.35
CA ARG A 246 14.08 -8.21 11.62
C ARG A 246 14.98 -7.24 12.37
N LYS A 247 14.43 -6.16 12.94
CA LYS A 247 15.21 -5.06 13.53
C LYS A 247 15.28 -5.08 15.07
N GLY A 248 14.43 -5.85 15.74
CA GLY A 248 14.40 -5.91 17.21
C GLY A 248 13.86 -4.64 17.89
N LEU A 249 13.11 -3.82 17.16
CA LEU A 249 12.45 -2.64 17.68
C LEU A 249 11.13 -2.99 18.36
N SER A 250 10.54 -2.06 19.11
CA SER A 250 9.29 -2.29 19.84
C SER A 250 8.09 -1.64 19.12
N MET A 251 7.00 -2.39 18.97
CA MET A 251 5.71 -1.92 18.49
C MET A 251 4.59 -2.39 19.45
N PRO A 252 4.50 -1.83 20.67
CA PRO A 252 3.63 -2.36 21.70
C PRO A 252 2.14 -2.32 21.36
N TYR A 253 1.65 -1.25 20.73
CA TYR A 253 0.24 -1.14 20.36
C TYR A 253 -0.09 -2.04 19.16
N THR A 254 0.80 -2.14 18.18
CA THR A 254 0.63 -3.10 17.08
C THR A 254 0.67 -4.54 17.59
N ALA A 255 1.54 -4.88 18.57
CA ALA A 255 1.55 -6.18 19.21
C ALA A 255 0.24 -6.49 19.94
N GLU A 256 -0.34 -5.52 20.66
CA GLU A 256 -1.65 -5.64 21.32
C GLU A 256 -2.75 -5.93 20.29
N LEU A 257 -2.80 -5.18 19.18
CA LEU A 257 -3.75 -5.44 18.10
C LEU A 257 -3.62 -6.85 17.55
N LEU A 258 -2.39 -7.27 17.19
CA LEU A 258 -2.14 -8.57 16.58
C LEU A 258 -2.41 -9.75 17.53
N GLY A 259 -2.54 -9.50 18.83
CA GLY A 259 -3.03 -10.47 19.80
C GLY A 259 -4.51 -10.83 19.62
N THR A 260 -5.29 -9.99 18.95
CA THR A 260 -6.73 -10.16 18.73
C THR A 260 -7.15 -10.16 17.26
N TYR A 261 -6.38 -9.49 16.39
CA TYR A 261 -6.65 -9.37 14.96
C TYR A 261 -5.61 -10.14 14.14
N GLN A 262 -6.02 -11.18 13.42
CA GLN A 262 -5.11 -12.13 12.76
C GLN A 262 -4.87 -11.89 11.26
N GLU A 263 -5.44 -10.87 10.67
CA GLU A 263 -5.31 -10.54 9.22
C GLU A 263 -5.59 -11.72 8.27
N LEU A 264 -6.56 -12.56 8.60
CA LEU A 264 -6.92 -13.71 7.77
C LEU A 264 -7.97 -13.36 6.70
N GLU A 265 -8.50 -12.13 6.74
CA GLU A 265 -9.51 -11.68 5.79
C GLU A 265 -8.86 -11.19 4.49
N TYR A 266 -9.58 -11.41 3.38
CA TYR A 266 -9.20 -10.80 2.10
C TYR A 266 -9.52 -9.31 2.11
N ASP A 267 -8.56 -8.52 1.67
CA ASP A 267 -8.72 -7.09 1.40
C ASP A 267 -8.26 -6.79 -0.03
N GLY A 268 -9.08 -6.03 -0.77
CA GLY A 268 -8.79 -5.69 -2.16
C GLY A 268 -7.60 -4.74 -2.35
N GLY A 269 -7.20 -4.01 -1.31
CA GLY A 269 -6.15 -2.98 -1.38
C GLY A 269 -4.77 -3.43 -0.89
N HIS A 270 -4.72 -4.51 -0.09
CA HIS A 270 -3.51 -4.94 0.60
C HIS A 270 -3.30 -6.45 0.54
N PRO A 271 -2.05 -6.94 0.72
CA PRO A 271 -1.81 -8.36 0.87
C PRO A 271 -2.43 -8.85 2.17
N SER A 272 -3.39 -9.75 2.05
CA SER A 272 -4.01 -10.45 3.18
C SER A 272 -3.13 -11.60 3.67
N TYR A 273 -3.56 -12.29 4.73
CA TYR A 273 -2.84 -13.44 5.30
C TYR A 273 -1.44 -13.09 5.83
N GLY A 274 -1.35 -11.96 6.55
CA GLY A 274 -0.11 -11.44 7.11
C GLY A 274 0.76 -12.47 7.85
N PRO A 275 0.19 -13.31 8.77
CA PRO A 275 0.96 -14.33 9.50
C PRO A 275 1.64 -15.35 8.61
N LEU A 276 1.09 -15.61 7.42
CA LEU A 276 1.66 -16.56 6.46
C LEU A 276 2.73 -15.93 5.56
N LEU A 277 2.53 -14.66 5.18
CA LEU A 277 3.37 -13.98 4.20
C LEU A 277 4.53 -13.21 4.83
N PHE A 278 4.34 -12.71 6.05
CA PHE A 278 5.26 -11.82 6.74
C PHE A 278 5.64 -12.38 8.12
N ASN A 279 6.18 -13.58 8.15
CA ASN A 279 6.66 -14.21 9.37
C ASN A 279 8.05 -14.79 9.09
N ASP A 280 9.08 -13.95 9.23
CA ASP A 280 10.46 -14.41 9.16
C ASP A 280 10.74 -15.21 10.44
N LEU A 281 10.50 -16.52 10.38
CA LEU A 281 10.87 -17.43 11.46
C LEU A 281 12.39 -17.36 11.62
N LYS A 282 12.83 -17.03 12.83
CA LYS A 282 14.24 -17.08 13.23
C LYS A 282 14.70 -18.51 13.37
#